data_ab3fab69226f606b7b9c95ea6869f276
#
_entry.id   ab3fab69226f606b7b9c95ea6869f276
#
_cell.length_a   1.000
_cell.length_b   1.000
_cell.length_c   1.000
_cell.angle_alpha   90.00
_cell.angle_beta   90.00
_cell.angle_gamma   90.00
#
_symmetry.space_group_name_H-M   'P 1'
#
loop_
_entity.id
_entity.type
_entity.pdbx_description
1 polymer ?
#
loop_
_entity_poly.entity_id
_entity_poly.type
_entity_poly.pdbx_seq_one_letter_code
_entity_poly.pdbx_strand_id
1 'polypeptide(L)'
;MKRYLVLTLRKPAFDPAMIEPHYAHLDRLRAQGRLELAGPFSDRSGGAYLLLAGSLDDAIAAAHADPLHESGSSEVIVHEWDAK
;
A
#
# COMPACT_ATOMS: atom_id res chain seq x y z
N MET A 1 16.62 7.04 -0.54
CA MET A 1 15.21 7.04 -0.13
C MET A 1 15.03 6.20 1.12
N LYS A 2 14.03 6.53 1.89
CA LYS A 2 13.67 5.77 3.09
C LYS A 2 12.64 4.70 2.74
N ARG A 3 12.56 3.69 3.60
CA ARG A 3 11.56 2.62 3.49
C ARG A 3 10.35 2.92 4.36
N TYR A 4 9.19 2.63 3.80
CA TYR A 4 7.91 2.81 4.50
C TYR A 4 7.12 1.52 4.40
N LEU A 5 6.69 1.00 5.55
CA LEU A 5 5.80 -0.15 5.58
C LEU A 5 4.37 0.34 5.48
N VAL A 6 3.67 -0.10 4.46
CA VAL A 6 2.26 0.24 4.25
C VAL A 6 1.42 -0.99 4.53
N LEU A 7 0.49 -0.86 5.47
CA LEU A 7 -0.47 -1.92 5.82
C LEU A 7 -1.81 -1.55 5.21
N THR A 8 -2.44 -2.50 4.53
CA THR A 8 -3.79 -2.36 4.00
C THR A 8 -4.68 -3.37 4.69
N LEU A 9 -5.49 -2.91 5.65
CA LEU A 9 -6.34 -3.76 6.47
C LEU A 9 -7.78 -3.68 5.98
N ARG A 10 -8.36 -4.81 5.60
CA ARG A 10 -9.72 -4.86 5.05
C ARG A 10 -10.74 -4.40 6.07
N LYS A 11 -11.62 -3.50 5.63
CA LYS A 11 -12.78 -3.06 6.41
C LYS A 11 -13.98 -3.96 6.09
N PRO A 12 -15.04 -3.92 6.93
CA PRO A 12 -16.27 -4.65 6.59
C PRO A 12 -16.86 -4.29 5.22
N ALA A 13 -16.63 -3.06 4.76
CA ALA A 13 -17.08 -2.57 3.46
C ALA A 13 -16.12 -2.91 2.31
N PHE A 14 -15.14 -3.80 2.53
CA PHE A 14 -14.16 -4.15 1.51
C PHE A 14 -14.85 -4.62 0.22
N ASP A 15 -14.47 -3.99 -0.90
CA ASP A 15 -15.00 -4.30 -2.23
C ASP A 15 -13.94 -5.08 -3.01
N PRO A 16 -14.17 -6.37 -3.33
CA PRO A 16 -13.22 -7.17 -4.10
C PRO A 16 -12.91 -6.59 -5.49
N ALA A 17 -13.80 -5.77 -6.06
CA ALA A 17 -13.55 -5.10 -7.34
C ALA A 17 -12.36 -4.14 -7.27
N MET A 18 -11.93 -3.73 -6.08
CA MET A 18 -10.79 -2.83 -5.90
C MET A 18 -9.45 -3.56 -5.94
N ILE A 19 -9.43 -4.89 -5.94
CA ILE A 19 -8.17 -5.66 -5.95
C ILE A 19 -7.37 -5.40 -7.22
N GLU A 20 -8.00 -5.46 -8.38
CA GLU A 20 -7.31 -5.22 -9.66
C GLU A 20 -6.77 -3.80 -9.78
N PRO A 21 -7.57 -2.74 -9.51
CA PRO A 21 -7.04 -1.37 -9.49
C PRO A 21 -5.91 -1.17 -8.48
N HIS A 22 -5.98 -1.84 -7.32
CA HIS A 22 -4.91 -1.82 -6.32
C HIS A 22 -3.61 -2.37 -6.90
N TYR A 23 -3.65 -3.53 -7.56
CA TYR A 23 -2.45 -4.10 -8.17
C TYR A 23 -1.92 -3.22 -9.31
N ALA A 24 -2.79 -2.59 -10.09
CA ALA A 24 -2.36 -1.64 -11.10
C ALA A 24 -1.60 -0.46 -10.48
N HIS A 25 -2.07 0.03 -9.32
CA HIS A 25 -1.37 1.09 -8.58
C HIS A 25 0.01 0.62 -8.11
N LEU A 26 0.11 -0.60 -7.57
CA LEU A 26 1.39 -1.18 -7.16
C LEU A 26 2.34 -1.34 -8.35
N ASP A 27 1.83 -1.76 -9.50
CA ASP A 27 2.65 -1.91 -10.72
C ASP A 27 3.22 -0.56 -11.17
N ARG A 28 2.46 0.52 -11.05
CA ARG A 28 2.98 1.86 -11.34
C ARG A 28 4.09 2.26 -10.38
N LEU A 29 3.94 1.98 -9.10
CA LEU A 29 4.99 2.25 -8.10
C LEU A 29 6.24 1.42 -8.39
N ARG A 30 6.06 0.16 -8.78
CA ARG A 30 7.18 -0.72 -9.14
C ARG A 30 7.92 -0.19 -10.37
N ALA A 31 7.19 0.27 -11.39
CA ALA A 31 7.77 0.85 -12.59
C ALA A 31 8.57 2.12 -12.28
N GLN A 32 8.22 2.85 -11.23
CA GLN A 32 8.94 4.03 -10.77
C GLN A 32 10.12 3.70 -9.86
N GLY A 33 10.39 2.41 -9.61
CA GLY A 33 11.44 1.98 -8.69
C GLY A 33 11.11 2.24 -7.22
N ARG A 34 9.84 2.39 -6.87
CA ARG A 34 9.39 2.78 -5.53
C ARG A 34 8.77 1.65 -4.72
N LEU A 35 8.67 0.46 -5.28
CA LEU A 35 8.09 -0.70 -4.60
C LEU A 35 9.11 -1.84 -4.53
N GLU A 36 9.43 -2.29 -3.32
CA GLU A 36 10.36 -3.41 -3.13
C GLU A 36 9.64 -4.76 -3.02
N LEU A 37 8.63 -4.82 -2.14
CA LEU A 37 7.87 -6.03 -1.85
C LEU A 37 6.41 -5.68 -1.70
N ALA A 38 5.53 -6.61 -2.06
CA ALA A 38 4.10 -6.45 -1.84
C ALA A 38 3.43 -7.82 -1.81
N GLY A 39 2.39 -7.96 -1.04
CA GLY A 39 1.62 -9.18 -1.02
C GLY A 39 0.48 -9.16 -0.01
N PRO A 40 -0.51 -10.06 -0.20
CA PRO A 40 -1.59 -10.23 0.74
C PRO A 40 -1.12 -11.03 1.97
N PHE A 41 -1.78 -10.81 3.09
CA PHE A 41 -1.62 -11.72 4.23
C PHE A 41 -2.33 -13.05 3.92
N SER A 42 -1.75 -14.15 4.38
CA SER A 42 -2.29 -15.48 4.08
C SER A 42 -3.68 -15.72 4.66
N ASP A 43 -4.04 -15.01 5.72
CA ASP A 43 -5.37 -15.09 6.34
C ASP A 43 -6.43 -14.20 5.66
N ARG A 44 -6.03 -13.45 4.61
CA ARG A 44 -6.90 -12.56 3.83
C ARG A 44 -7.42 -11.34 4.60
N SER A 45 -6.81 -11.00 5.74
CA SER A 45 -7.19 -9.81 6.52
C SER A 45 -6.74 -8.51 5.89
N GLY A 46 -5.87 -8.58 4.90
CA GLY A 46 -5.29 -7.43 4.21
C GLY A 46 -3.99 -7.80 3.56
N GLY A 47 -3.10 -6.83 3.45
CA GLY A 47 -1.78 -7.03 2.91
C GLY A 47 -0.81 -5.95 3.36
N ALA A 48 0.39 -6.02 2.82
CA ALA A 48 1.41 -5.03 3.09
C ALA A 48 2.28 -4.80 1.87
N TYR A 49 2.91 -3.63 1.80
CA TYR A 49 3.95 -3.40 0.82
C TYR A 49 5.03 -2.47 1.37
N LEU A 50 6.21 -2.60 0.80
CA LEU A 50 7.39 -1.80 1.14
C LEU A 50 7.56 -0.74 0.07
N LEU A 51 7.34 0.52 0.47
CA LEU A 51 7.38 1.69 -0.39
C LEU A 51 8.67 2.46 -0.14
N LEU A 52 9.30 2.92 -1.21
CA LEU A 52 10.43 3.83 -1.16
C LEU A 52 9.94 5.24 -1.42
N ALA A 53 10.28 6.17 -0.55
CA ALA A 53 9.91 7.58 -0.69
C ALA A 53 10.95 8.48 -0.04
N GLY A 54 10.95 9.76 -0.42
CA GLY A 54 11.88 10.74 0.13
C GLY A 54 11.48 11.28 1.50
N SER A 55 10.18 11.20 1.83
CA SER A 55 9.65 11.71 3.09
C SER A 55 8.38 10.94 3.47
N LEU A 56 7.98 11.06 4.74
CA LEU A 56 6.73 10.47 5.21
C LEU A 56 5.52 11.05 4.46
N ASP A 57 5.51 12.35 4.20
CA ASP A 57 4.41 12.99 3.46
C ASP A 57 4.28 12.42 2.05
N ASP A 58 5.40 12.20 1.36
CA ASP A 58 5.40 11.57 0.03
C ASP A 58 4.89 10.13 0.10
N ALA A 59 5.30 9.40 1.14
CA ALA A 59 4.85 8.02 1.33
C ALA A 59 3.35 7.95 1.59
N ILE A 60 2.83 8.85 2.43
CA ILE A 60 1.39 8.93 2.70
C ILE A 60 0.61 9.27 1.44
N ALA A 61 1.09 10.25 0.66
CA ALA A 61 0.44 10.63 -0.60
C ALA A 61 0.37 9.45 -1.57
N ALA A 62 1.47 8.69 -1.72
CA ALA A 62 1.51 7.53 -2.59
C ALA A 62 0.57 6.41 -2.11
N ALA A 63 0.57 6.15 -0.80
CA ALA A 63 -0.27 5.11 -0.21
C ALA A 63 -1.76 5.47 -0.28
N HIS A 64 -2.11 6.74 -0.05
CA HIS A 64 -3.50 7.20 -0.09
C HIS A 64 -4.04 7.33 -1.52
N ALA A 65 -3.19 7.32 -2.54
CA ALA A 65 -3.62 7.25 -3.93
C ALA A 65 -4.05 5.83 -4.34
N ASP A 66 -3.84 4.84 -3.47
CA ASP A 66 -4.29 3.46 -3.70
C ASP A 66 -5.83 3.41 -3.72
N PRO A 67 -6.43 2.75 -4.73
CA PRO A 67 -7.89 2.56 -4.77
C PRO A 67 -8.47 1.90 -3.52
N LEU A 68 -7.71 1.06 -2.81
CA LEU A 68 -8.15 0.49 -1.53
C LEU A 68 -8.43 1.57 -0.49
N HIS A 69 -7.62 2.64 -0.48
CA HIS A 69 -7.85 3.77 0.41
C HIS A 69 -8.99 4.66 -0.11
N GLU A 70 -8.91 5.04 -1.38
CA GLU A 70 -9.84 6.00 -1.98
C GLU A 70 -11.29 5.50 -1.96
N SER A 71 -11.48 4.19 -2.13
CA SER A 71 -12.81 3.57 -2.11
C SER A 71 -13.34 3.31 -0.71
N GLY A 72 -12.52 3.48 0.32
CA GLY A 72 -12.88 3.12 1.68
C GLY A 72 -12.90 1.62 1.95
N SER A 73 -12.32 0.81 1.06
CA SER A 73 -12.31 -0.66 1.19
C SER A 73 -11.36 -1.14 2.28
N SER A 74 -10.27 -0.41 2.51
CA SER A 74 -9.24 -0.80 3.49
C SER A 74 -8.79 0.40 4.30
N GLU A 75 -8.39 0.14 5.54
CA GLU A 75 -7.60 1.08 6.32
C GLU A 75 -6.17 0.99 5.84
N VAL A 76 -5.58 2.13 5.47
CA VAL A 76 -4.21 2.19 4.94
C VAL A 76 -3.35 2.96 5.94
N ILE A 77 -2.38 2.25 6.51
CA ILE A 77 -1.50 2.78 7.57
C ILE A 77 -0.08 2.80 7.04
N VAL A 78 0.62 3.92 7.25
CA VAL A 78 1.99 4.10 6.76
C VAL A 78 2.93 4.27 7.95
N HIS A 79 3.97 3.44 7.99
CA HIS A 79 5.03 3.55 8.99
C HIS A 79 6.36 3.76 8.30
N GLU A 80 7.13 4.76 8.77
CA GLU A 80 8.54 4.83 8.40
C GLU A 80 9.25 3.66 9.08
N TRP A 81 10.02 2.88 8.32
CA TRP A 81 10.61 1.64 8.83
C TRP A 81 12.12 1.64 8.65
N ASP A 82 12.82 1.61 9.76
CA ASP A 82 14.27 1.47 9.77
C ASP A 82 14.65 -0.01 9.61
N ALA A 83 14.30 -0.59 8.48
CA ALA A 83 14.54 -2.01 8.19
C ALA A 83 16.04 -2.28 8.06
N LYS A 84 16.46 -3.43 8.56
CA LYS A 84 17.89 -3.82 8.56
C LYS A 84 18.14 -5.10 7.81
#